data_6e43e29aa39d2856a10cd5bb8c430be7
#
_entry.id   6e43e29aa39d2856a10cd5bb8c430be7
#
_cell.length_a   1.000
_cell.length_b   1.000
_cell.length_c   1.000
_cell.angle_alpha   90.00
_cell.angle_beta   90.00
_cell.angle_gamma   90.00
#
_symmetry.space_group_name_H-M   'P 1'
#
loop_
_entity.id
_entity.type
_entity.pdbx_description
1 polymer ?
#
loop_
_entity_poly.entity_id
_entity_poly.type
_entity_poly.pdbx_seq_one_letter_code
_entity_poly.pdbx_strand_id
1 'polypeptide(L)'
;MPALIVFCTCPDRATADALALRLVEDRLAACVQLLPVRSIYRWQGAVQGADEVQLQIKTTSERFAALREAILARHPYELPELIAVEAVAGLEPYLAWIGASTLPVTEQDADPGRA
;
A
#
# COMPACT_ATOMS: atom_id res chain seq x y z
N MET A 1 5.32 -11.11 -13.24
CA MET A 1 4.53 -11.09 -12.01
C MET A 1 3.46 -10.04 -12.13
N PRO A 2 2.22 -10.34 -11.81
CA PRO A 2 1.16 -9.36 -11.97
C PRO A 2 1.31 -8.17 -11.01
N ALA A 3 0.99 -7.00 -11.54
CA ALA A 3 0.88 -5.81 -10.72
C ALA A 3 -0.44 -5.83 -9.97
N LEU A 4 -0.41 -5.35 -8.74
CA LEU A 4 -1.59 -5.27 -7.89
C LEU A 4 -1.84 -3.83 -7.49
N ILE A 5 -3.12 -3.49 -7.33
CA ILE A 5 -3.53 -2.27 -6.64
C ILE A 5 -4.14 -2.73 -5.33
N VAL A 6 -3.54 -2.31 -4.22
CA VAL A 6 -3.98 -2.70 -2.88
C VAL A 6 -4.67 -1.51 -2.23
N PHE A 7 -5.84 -1.75 -1.66
CA PHE A 7 -6.61 -0.71 -0.97
C PHE A 7 -6.51 -0.88 0.53
N CYS A 8 -6.29 0.23 1.21
CA CYS A 8 -6.22 0.31 2.66
C CYS A 8 -6.77 1.67 3.07
N THR A 9 -7.46 1.77 4.19
CA THR A 9 -7.96 3.05 4.71
C THR A 9 -7.33 3.35 6.06
N CYS A 10 -7.02 4.61 6.28
CA CYS A 10 -6.46 5.12 7.52
C CYS A 10 -7.40 6.16 8.13
N PRO A 11 -7.34 6.37 9.46
CA PRO A 11 -8.26 7.31 10.10
C PRO A 11 -8.01 8.78 9.78
N ASP A 12 -6.77 9.14 9.41
CA ASP A 12 -6.41 10.53 9.15
C ASP A 12 -5.22 10.60 8.18
N ARG A 13 -4.97 11.82 7.72
CA ARG A 13 -3.92 12.08 6.73
C ARG A 13 -2.52 11.81 7.28
N ALA A 14 -2.27 12.17 8.52
CA ALA A 14 -0.94 11.99 9.11
C ALA A 14 -0.56 10.51 9.19
N THR A 15 -1.50 9.66 9.63
CA THR A 15 -1.29 8.21 9.67
C THR A 15 -1.07 7.65 8.27
N ALA A 16 -1.88 8.10 7.31
CA ALA A 16 -1.79 7.65 5.92
C ALA A 16 -0.45 8.04 5.29
N ASP A 17 -0.02 9.30 5.48
CA ASP A 17 1.27 9.76 4.95
C ASP A 17 2.43 8.96 5.51
N ALA A 18 2.44 8.73 6.82
CA ALA A 18 3.51 7.99 7.49
C ALA A 18 3.59 6.55 6.98
N LEU A 19 2.44 5.90 6.86
CA LEU A 19 2.39 4.52 6.36
C LEU A 19 2.83 4.47 4.90
N ALA A 20 2.31 5.34 4.06
CA ALA A 20 2.64 5.37 2.64
C ALA A 20 4.14 5.57 2.41
N LEU A 21 4.74 6.53 3.13
CA LEU A 21 6.17 6.80 3.02
C LEU A 21 6.98 5.57 3.37
N ARG A 22 6.62 4.90 4.46
CA ARG A 22 7.34 3.72 4.90
C ARG A 22 7.25 2.57 3.90
N LEU A 23 6.09 2.36 3.31
CA LEU A 23 5.90 1.29 2.33
C LEU A 23 6.76 1.51 1.09
N VAL A 24 6.88 2.75 0.64
CA VAL A 24 7.71 3.08 -0.52
C VAL A 24 9.19 2.99 -0.17
N GLU A 25 9.59 3.52 0.99
CA GLU A 25 10.99 3.45 1.45
C GLU A 25 11.46 2.00 1.56
N ASP A 26 10.62 1.12 2.06
CA ASP A 26 10.97 -0.30 2.25
C ASP A 26 10.79 -1.13 0.97
N ARG A 27 10.48 -0.49 -0.15
CA ARG A 27 10.31 -1.13 -1.45
C ARG A 27 9.19 -2.17 -1.47
N LEU A 28 8.20 -1.98 -0.63
CA LEU A 28 6.99 -2.81 -0.61
C LEU A 28 5.93 -2.26 -1.55
N ALA A 29 6.05 -1.00 -1.93
CA ALA A 29 5.17 -0.35 -2.88
C ALA A 29 5.99 0.54 -3.80
N ALA A 30 5.60 0.59 -5.06
CA ALA A 30 6.21 1.51 -6.03
C ALA A 30 5.64 2.91 -5.89
N CYS A 31 4.35 2.98 -5.58
CA CYS A 31 3.63 4.23 -5.50
C CYS A 31 2.44 4.04 -4.56
N VAL A 32 2.16 5.04 -3.75
CA VAL A 32 0.94 5.07 -2.93
C VAL A 32 0.26 6.40 -3.17
N GLN A 33 -1.00 6.34 -3.56
CA GLN A 33 -1.81 7.54 -3.73
C GLN A 33 -2.81 7.61 -2.58
N LEU A 34 -3.05 8.81 -2.09
CA LEU A 34 -3.92 9.05 -0.96
C LEU A 34 -5.09 9.92 -1.39
N LEU A 35 -6.29 9.51 -1.02
CA LEU A 35 -7.47 10.33 -1.28
C LEU A 35 -8.46 10.26 -0.13
N PRO A 36 -9.16 11.38 0.15
CA PRO A 36 -10.18 11.39 1.18
C PRO A 36 -11.39 10.60 0.72
N VAL A 37 -11.96 9.81 1.64
CA VAL A 37 -13.16 9.02 1.36
C VAL A 37 -14.12 9.14 2.54
N ARG A 38 -15.41 8.95 2.24
CA ARG A 38 -16.44 8.78 3.27
C ARG A 38 -16.80 7.31 3.30
N SER A 39 -16.60 6.64 4.44
CA SER A 39 -16.88 5.22 4.61
C SER A 39 -18.13 5.03 5.45
N ILE A 40 -19.01 4.14 5.00
CA ILE A 40 -20.18 3.71 5.75
C ILE A 40 -20.11 2.19 5.81
N TYR A 41 -20.08 1.64 7.01
CA TYR A 41 -19.77 0.23 7.21
C TYR A 41 -20.47 -0.30 8.47
N ARG A 42 -20.52 -1.61 8.56
CA ARG A 42 -21.08 -2.28 9.75
C ARG A 42 -19.92 -2.73 10.65
N TRP A 43 -20.03 -2.37 11.91
CA TRP A 43 -19.02 -2.74 12.91
C TRP A 43 -19.72 -3.00 14.24
N GLN A 44 -19.45 -4.17 14.83
CA GLN A 44 -20.00 -4.58 16.13
C GLN A 44 -21.53 -4.41 16.20
N GLY A 45 -22.21 -4.85 15.15
CA GLY A 45 -23.67 -4.84 15.10
C GLY A 45 -24.33 -3.50 14.76
N ALA A 46 -23.55 -2.45 14.51
CA ALA A 46 -24.09 -1.13 14.20
C ALA A 46 -23.53 -0.60 12.88
N VAL A 47 -24.32 0.24 12.24
CA VAL A 47 -23.87 0.96 11.04
C VAL A 47 -23.11 2.21 11.51
N GLN A 48 -21.89 2.35 11.01
CA GLN A 48 -20.98 3.43 11.36
C GLN A 48 -20.69 4.28 10.12
N GLY A 49 -20.29 5.52 10.34
CA GLY A 49 -19.81 6.39 9.27
C GLY A 49 -18.55 7.10 9.74
N ALA A 50 -17.57 7.24 8.86
CA ALA A 50 -16.32 7.91 9.18
C ALA A 50 -15.72 8.55 7.94
N ASP A 51 -15.04 9.67 8.15
CA ASP A 51 -14.16 10.22 7.13
C ASP A 51 -12.82 9.56 7.28
N GLU A 52 -12.30 9.03 6.18
CA GLU A 52 -11.04 8.30 6.18
C GLU A 52 -10.17 8.74 5.02
N VAL A 53 -8.93 8.27 5.00
CA VAL A 53 -8.02 8.46 3.88
C VAL A 53 -7.74 7.08 3.29
N GLN A 54 -8.05 6.91 2.02
CA GLN A 54 -7.78 5.66 1.31
C GLN A 54 -6.40 5.71 0.70
N LEU A 55 -5.65 4.63 0.88
CA LEU A 55 -4.39 4.41 0.19
C LEU A 55 -4.65 3.49 -0.99
N GLN A 56 -4.16 3.89 -2.16
CA GLN A 56 -4.12 3.06 -3.35
C GLN A 56 -2.66 2.70 -3.59
N ILE A 57 -2.31 1.48 -3.29
CA ILE A 57 -0.93 1.01 -3.20
C ILE A 57 -0.62 0.18 -4.44
N LYS A 58 0.37 0.59 -5.23
CA LYS A 58 0.78 -0.14 -6.43
C LYS A 58 2.00 -0.98 -6.11
N THR A 59 1.85 -2.29 -6.28
CA THR A 59 2.89 -3.26 -5.93
C THR A 59 2.77 -4.48 -6.86
N THR A 60 3.42 -5.58 -6.49
CA THR A 60 3.34 -6.83 -7.22
C THR A 60 2.84 -7.95 -6.31
N SER A 61 2.37 -9.02 -6.91
CA SER A 61 1.90 -10.18 -6.16
C SER A 61 3.00 -10.79 -5.30
N GLU A 62 4.26 -10.71 -5.73
CA GLU A 62 5.40 -11.23 -4.95
C GLU A 62 5.61 -10.48 -3.65
N ARG A 63 5.28 -9.18 -3.62
CA ARG A 63 5.51 -8.35 -2.44
C ARG A 63 4.31 -8.27 -1.51
N PHE A 64 3.17 -8.84 -1.93
CA PHE A 64 1.93 -8.66 -1.17
C PHE A 64 2.02 -9.18 0.27
N ALA A 65 2.60 -10.34 0.49
CA ALA A 65 2.69 -10.90 1.84
C ALA A 65 3.51 -9.99 2.77
N ALA A 66 4.65 -9.49 2.29
CA ALA A 66 5.49 -8.58 3.08
C ALA A 66 4.78 -7.23 3.30
N LEU A 67 4.07 -6.74 2.29
CA LEU A 67 3.27 -5.52 2.40
C LEU A 67 2.21 -5.67 3.48
N ARG A 68 1.47 -6.78 3.46
CA ARG A 68 0.44 -7.08 4.46
C ARG A 68 1.01 -7.04 5.87
N GLU A 69 2.13 -7.71 6.09
CA GLU A 69 2.76 -7.75 7.41
C GLU A 69 3.18 -6.35 7.87
N ALA A 70 3.74 -5.55 6.96
CA ALA A 70 4.15 -4.20 7.29
C ALA A 70 2.96 -3.31 7.66
N ILE A 71 1.86 -3.45 6.94
CA ILE A 71 0.64 -2.69 7.25
C ILE A 71 0.08 -3.11 8.61
N LEU A 72 -0.05 -4.41 8.86
CA LEU A 72 -0.59 -4.90 10.12
C LEU A 72 0.25 -4.46 11.32
N ALA A 73 1.57 -4.37 11.14
CA ALA A 73 2.47 -3.96 12.23
C ALA A 73 2.31 -2.47 12.60
N ARG A 74 1.76 -1.65 11.72
CA ARG A 74 1.73 -0.18 11.89
C ARG A 74 0.34 0.42 11.91
N HIS A 75 -0.68 -0.34 11.51
CA HIS A 75 -2.02 0.20 11.38
C HIS A 75 -2.70 0.33 12.74
N PRO A 76 -3.40 1.45 13.01
CA PRO A 76 -4.04 1.65 14.31
C PRO A 76 -5.34 0.88 14.50
N TYR A 77 -5.96 0.39 13.42
CA TYR A 77 -7.23 -0.33 13.52
C TYR A 77 -7.01 -1.78 13.96
N GLU A 78 -7.97 -2.31 14.73
CA GLU A 78 -8.02 -3.72 15.06
C GLU A 78 -8.18 -4.58 13.81
N LEU A 79 -9.05 -4.13 12.89
CA LEU A 79 -9.30 -4.82 11.63
C LEU A 79 -9.17 -3.82 10.47
N PRO A 80 -7.98 -3.62 9.92
CA PRO A 80 -7.82 -2.70 8.81
C PRO A 80 -8.37 -3.27 7.51
N GLU A 81 -8.85 -2.38 6.64
CA GLU A 81 -9.15 -2.75 5.28
C GLU A 81 -7.85 -3.11 4.57
N LEU A 82 -7.82 -4.25 3.94
CA LEU A 82 -6.67 -4.66 3.12
C LEU A 82 -7.19 -5.62 2.05
N ILE A 83 -7.29 -5.11 0.83
CA ILE A 83 -7.81 -5.89 -0.28
C ILE A 83 -7.03 -5.53 -1.55
N ALA A 84 -6.71 -6.53 -2.36
CA ALA A 84 -5.94 -6.32 -3.56
C ALA A 84 -6.76 -6.71 -4.79
N VAL A 85 -6.58 -5.94 -5.85
CA VAL A 85 -7.09 -6.28 -7.17
C VAL A 85 -5.91 -6.38 -8.13
N GLU A 86 -6.03 -7.28 -9.09
CA GLU A 86 -4.98 -7.46 -10.09
C GLU A 86 -5.19 -6.47 -11.24
N ALA A 87 -4.10 -5.81 -11.67
CA ALA A 87 -4.13 -4.96 -12.83
C ALA A 87 -4.07 -5.83 -14.07
N VAL A 88 -5.18 -5.96 -14.77
CA VAL A 88 -5.29 -6.87 -15.92
C VAL A 88 -4.64 -6.29 -17.19
N ALA A 89 -4.39 -4.99 -17.23
CA ALA A 89 -3.76 -4.30 -18.36
C ALA A 89 -3.14 -3.00 -17.86
N GLY A 90 -2.17 -2.50 -18.59
CA GLY A 90 -1.53 -1.22 -18.28
C GLY A 90 -0.47 -0.89 -19.30
N LEU A 91 0.10 0.31 -19.19
CA LEU A 91 1.21 0.73 -20.01
C LEU A 91 2.44 -0.09 -19.63
N GLU A 92 3.02 -0.82 -20.58
CA GLU A 92 4.10 -1.75 -20.28
C GLU A 92 5.29 -1.13 -19.53
N PRO A 93 5.83 0.04 -19.93
CA PRO A 93 6.93 0.63 -19.17
C PRO A 93 6.54 0.98 -17.73
N TYR A 94 5.29 1.36 -17.50
CA TYR A 94 4.81 1.67 -16.16
C TYR A 94 4.71 0.40 -15.30
N LEU A 95 4.19 -0.67 -15.86
CA LEU A 95 4.10 -1.96 -15.16
C LEU A 95 5.50 -2.48 -14.82
N ALA A 96 6.44 -2.35 -15.74
CA ALA A 96 7.84 -2.71 -15.50
C ALA A 96 8.46 -1.86 -14.38
N TRP A 97 8.12 -0.58 -14.32
CA TRP A 97 8.60 0.30 -13.27
C TRP A 97 8.06 -0.12 -11.89
N ILE A 98 6.79 -0.53 -11.82
CA ILE A 98 6.24 -1.05 -10.56
C ILE A 98 7.06 -2.24 -10.09
N GLY A 99 7.35 -3.19 -10.99
CA GLY A 99 8.14 -4.37 -10.65
C GLY A 99 9.54 -4.02 -10.18
N ALA A 100 10.24 -3.17 -10.93
CA ALA A 100 11.60 -2.77 -10.59
C ALA A 100 11.69 -2.02 -9.26
N SER A 101 10.69 -1.19 -8.96
CA SER A 101 10.66 -0.37 -7.74
C SER A 101 10.33 -1.16 -6.49
N THR A 102 9.84 -2.39 -6.64
CA THR A 102 9.45 -3.24 -5.51
C THR A 102 10.33 -4.47 -5.33
N LEU A 103 11.44 -4.54 -6.05
CA LEU A 103 12.41 -5.61 -5.82
C LEU A 103 13.06 -5.42 -4.45
N PRO A 104 13.26 -6.51 -3.69
CA PRO A 104 13.96 -6.41 -2.41
C PRO A 104 15.37 -5.86 -2.61
N VAL A 105 15.84 -5.08 -1.62
CA VAL A 105 17.20 -4.56 -1.63
C VAL A 105 18.16 -5.71 -1.36
N THR A 106 19.17 -5.87 -2.21
CA THR A 106 20.25 -6.83 -2.02
C THR A 106 21.50 -6.07 -1.59
N GLU A 107 22.55 -6.81 -1.18
CA GLU A 107 23.84 -6.19 -0.85
C GLU A 107 24.41 -5.42 -2.03
N GLN A 108 24.18 -5.91 -3.25
CA GLN A 108 24.65 -5.25 -4.47
C GLN A 108 23.90 -3.94 -4.74
N ASP A 109 22.65 -3.85 -4.28
CA ASP A 109 21.83 -2.65 -4.44
C ASP A 109 22.05 -1.65 -3.31
N ALA A 110 22.64 -2.09 -2.21
CA ALA A 110 22.87 -1.25 -1.03
C ALA A 110 24.08 -0.35 -1.26
N ASP A 111 23.88 0.69 -2.06
CA ASP A 111 24.91 1.65 -2.40
C ASP A 111 24.79 2.86 -1.47
N PRO A 112 25.81 3.13 -0.63
CA PRO A 112 25.76 4.29 0.30
C PRO A 112 25.66 5.62 -0.42
N GLY A 113 26.02 5.70 -1.69
CA GLY A 113 25.86 6.91 -2.48
C GLY A 113 24.45 7.14 -3.00
N ARG A 114 23.59 6.16 -2.85
CA ARG A 114 22.20 6.23 -3.32
C ARG A 114 21.35 6.83 -2.21
N ALA A 115 20.74 7.95 -2.49
CA ALA A 115 19.89 8.64 -1.54
C ALA A 115 18.46 8.08 -1.56
#